data_ea0269ad0a23dc29ba8e9901b4520759
#
_entry.id   ea0269ad0a23dc29ba8e9901b4520759
#
_cell.length_a   1.000
_cell.length_b   1.000
_cell.length_c   1.000
_cell.angle_alpha   90.00
_cell.angle_beta   90.00
_cell.angle_gamma   90.00
#
_symmetry.space_group_name_H-M   'P 1'
#
loop_
_entity.id
_entity.type
_entity.pdbx_description
1 polymer ?
#
loop_
_entity_poly.entity_id
_entity_poly.type
_entity_poly.pdbx_seq_one_letter_code
_entity_poly.pdbx_strand_id
1 'polypeptide(L)'
;MPAWTAPKPQSNEFVLVSGKNCTSCSGLNLFAAPTRFTGDRTLWMNPADARRLGVGNRSEVWVEGVDVAYKAKVTVTVTKKVIAGSVFAFGFSGGVRTKTLVNDPRFAFVKEGINSHWYAKGYAEPLTGGLANNAAVRITPIKA
;
A
#
# COMPACT_ATOMS: atom_id res chain seq x y z
N MET A 1 0.73 -18.92 -24.31
CA MET A 1 0.85 -18.50 -22.91
C MET A 1 0.11 -17.18 -22.75
N PRO A 2 -0.73 -16.99 -21.73
CA PRO A 2 -1.32 -15.68 -21.48
C PRO A 2 -0.19 -14.69 -21.18
N ALA A 3 -0.14 -13.59 -21.94
CA ALA A 3 0.87 -12.56 -21.75
C ALA A 3 0.46 -11.72 -20.54
N TRP A 4 1.31 -11.71 -19.52
CA TRP A 4 1.16 -10.74 -18.42
C TRP A 4 1.46 -9.33 -18.95
N THR A 5 0.52 -8.43 -18.76
CA THR A 5 0.71 -7.03 -19.14
C THR A 5 0.99 -6.22 -17.88
N ALA A 6 2.17 -5.64 -17.80
CA ALA A 6 2.52 -4.74 -16.70
C ALA A 6 1.59 -3.52 -16.70
N PRO A 7 1.14 -3.04 -15.53
CA PRO A 7 0.43 -1.78 -15.45
C PRO A 7 1.31 -0.66 -16.04
N LYS A 8 0.73 0.15 -16.95
CA LYS A 8 1.37 1.33 -17.52
C LYS A 8 0.77 2.56 -16.85
N PRO A 9 1.38 3.07 -15.78
CA PRO A 9 0.82 4.19 -15.03
C PRO A 9 0.81 5.47 -15.88
N GLN A 10 -0.28 6.23 -15.78
CA GLN A 10 -0.39 7.58 -16.33
C GLN A 10 0.28 8.60 -15.41
N SER A 11 0.25 9.89 -15.75
CA SER A 11 1.04 10.94 -15.07
C SER A 11 0.86 11.05 -13.56
N ASN A 12 -0.33 10.69 -13.01
CA ASN A 12 -0.64 10.70 -11.56
C ASN A 12 -0.82 9.30 -10.98
N GLU A 13 -0.46 8.29 -11.76
CA GLU A 13 -0.54 6.89 -11.40
C GLU A 13 0.84 6.34 -11.10
N PHE A 14 0.88 5.35 -10.25
CA PHE A 14 2.11 4.70 -9.78
C PHE A 14 1.93 3.20 -9.79
N VAL A 15 3.04 2.49 -9.92
CA VAL A 15 3.05 1.06 -9.63
C VAL A 15 3.21 0.89 -8.12
N LEU A 16 2.17 0.40 -7.46
CA LEU A 16 2.28 -0.06 -6.08
C LEU A 16 3.00 -1.41 -6.06
N VAL A 17 4.14 -1.44 -5.43
CA VAL A 17 4.90 -2.67 -5.16
C VAL A 17 4.73 -3.03 -3.71
N SER A 18 4.50 -4.29 -3.41
CA SER A 18 4.41 -4.77 -2.04
C SER A 18 5.45 -5.83 -1.73
N GLY A 19 5.88 -5.87 -0.49
CA GLY A 19 6.83 -6.86 0.00
C GLY A 19 6.54 -7.26 1.44
N LYS A 20 7.30 -8.21 1.94
CA LYS A 20 7.21 -8.66 3.33
C LYS A 20 8.26 -7.94 4.18
N ASN A 21 7.91 -7.67 5.42
CA ASN A 21 8.84 -7.21 6.43
C ASN A 21 9.42 -8.44 7.17
N CYS A 22 10.68 -8.40 7.54
CA CYS A 22 11.31 -9.46 8.33
C CYS A 22 10.69 -9.65 9.72
N THR A 23 10.05 -8.61 10.25
CA THR A 23 9.39 -8.63 11.57
C THR A 23 7.90 -8.91 11.51
N SER A 24 7.32 -8.97 10.31
CA SER A 24 5.90 -9.14 10.13
C SER A 24 5.62 -9.98 8.90
N CYS A 25 5.28 -11.22 9.12
CA CYS A 25 4.89 -12.17 8.09
C CYS A 25 3.38 -12.23 7.95
N SER A 26 2.85 -11.98 6.75
CA SER A 26 1.46 -12.26 6.38
C SER A 26 0.42 -11.92 7.47
N GLY A 27 -0.25 -12.88 8.07
CA GLY A 27 -1.27 -12.65 9.09
C GLY A 27 -0.74 -12.16 10.46
N LEU A 28 0.56 -12.28 10.75
CA LEU A 28 1.11 -11.86 12.04
C LEU A 28 1.05 -10.34 12.28
N ASN A 29 0.97 -9.53 11.22
CA ASN A 29 0.76 -8.09 11.37
C ASN A 29 -0.53 -7.73 12.10
N LEU A 30 -1.53 -8.60 12.04
CA LEU A 30 -2.80 -8.41 12.74
C LEU A 30 -2.72 -8.87 14.21
N PHE A 31 -1.85 -9.84 14.50
CA PHE A 31 -1.75 -10.48 15.80
C PHE A 31 -0.55 -9.98 16.63
N ALA A 32 0.47 -9.42 15.98
CA ALA A 32 1.62 -8.82 16.66
C ALA A 32 1.34 -7.43 17.23
N ALA A 33 0.10 -7.07 17.30
CA ALA A 33 -0.34 -5.88 17.99
C ALA A 33 -0.15 -6.05 19.48
N PRO A 34 0.01 -5.04 20.17
CA PRO A 34 0.44 -3.67 20.01
C PRO A 34 1.94 -3.55 20.30
N THR A 35 2.74 -4.37 19.69
CA THR A 35 4.18 -4.39 19.94
C THR A 35 4.88 -3.35 19.07
N ARG A 36 5.97 -2.81 19.58
CA ARG A 36 6.96 -2.01 18.85
C ARG A 36 7.52 -2.69 17.58
N PHE A 37 7.08 -3.89 17.26
CA PHE A 37 7.47 -4.70 16.10
C PHE A 37 6.44 -4.71 14.96
N THR A 38 5.41 -3.89 15.00
CA THR A 38 4.34 -3.87 13.98
C THR A 38 4.79 -3.43 12.59
N GLY A 39 6.04 -3.12 12.39
CA GLY A 39 6.60 -2.75 11.09
C GLY A 39 6.17 -1.37 10.61
N ASP A 40 6.77 -0.96 9.49
CA ASP A 40 6.45 0.29 8.85
C ASP A 40 5.11 0.18 8.10
N ARG A 41 4.19 1.09 8.38
CA ARG A 41 2.85 1.18 7.79
C ARG A 41 2.73 2.31 6.79
N THR A 42 3.84 2.98 6.51
CA THR A 42 3.85 4.11 5.59
C THR A 42 3.96 3.66 4.15
N LEU A 43 3.56 4.54 3.25
CA LEU A 43 3.79 4.40 1.82
C LEU A 43 5.15 5.02 1.50
N TRP A 44 6.07 4.23 1.00
CA TRP A 44 7.37 4.74 0.57
C TRP A 44 7.27 5.33 -0.83
N MET A 45 7.80 6.52 -0.99
CA MET A 45 7.74 7.28 -2.23
C MET A 45 9.10 7.88 -2.56
N ASN A 46 9.46 7.87 -3.84
CA ASN A 46 10.70 8.49 -4.31
C ASN A 46 10.65 10.02 -4.12
N PRO A 47 11.78 10.66 -3.72
CA PRO A 47 11.82 12.11 -3.55
C PRO A 47 11.42 12.93 -4.79
N ALA A 48 11.67 12.44 -6.00
CA ALA A 48 11.25 13.11 -7.21
C ALA A 48 9.72 13.15 -7.36
N ASP A 49 9.07 12.01 -7.07
CA ASP A 49 7.62 11.90 -7.12
C ASP A 49 6.95 12.69 -5.99
N ALA A 50 7.53 12.65 -4.80
CA ALA A 50 7.06 13.43 -3.66
C ALA A 50 7.06 14.94 -3.98
N ARG A 51 8.14 15.47 -4.57
CA ARG A 51 8.19 16.87 -5.02
C ARG A 51 7.15 17.15 -6.10
N ARG A 52 6.99 16.26 -7.07
CA ARG A 52 6.00 16.40 -8.17
C ARG A 52 4.56 16.46 -7.64
N LEU A 53 4.26 15.71 -6.60
CA LEU A 53 2.93 15.70 -5.95
C LEU A 53 2.76 16.79 -4.89
N GLY A 54 3.82 17.51 -4.51
CA GLY A 54 3.78 18.49 -3.43
C GLY A 54 3.61 17.86 -2.05
N VAL A 55 4.09 16.63 -1.84
CA VAL A 55 4.03 15.93 -0.55
C VAL A 55 5.41 15.84 0.09
N GLY A 56 5.45 15.95 1.40
CA GLY A 56 6.65 15.76 2.21
C GLY A 56 6.65 14.47 2.98
N ASN A 57 7.70 14.26 3.75
CA ASN A 57 7.76 13.16 4.70
C ASN A 57 6.66 13.35 5.77
N ARG A 58 5.95 12.26 6.10
CA ARG A 58 4.78 12.25 7.00
C ARG A 58 3.52 12.96 6.49
N SER A 59 3.49 13.43 5.24
CA SER A 59 2.23 13.87 4.62
C SER A 59 1.24 12.73 4.50
N GLU A 60 -0.03 13.02 4.65
CA GLU A 60 -1.10 12.06 4.39
C GLU A 60 -1.55 12.14 2.93
N VAL A 61 -1.81 10.98 2.35
CA VAL A 61 -2.31 10.85 0.98
C VAL A 61 -3.44 9.84 0.91
N TRP A 62 -4.30 10.03 -0.06
CA TRP A 62 -5.20 8.99 -0.53
C TRP A 62 -4.46 8.13 -1.56
N VAL A 63 -4.54 6.81 -1.39
CA VAL A 63 -4.13 5.81 -2.37
C VAL A 63 -5.37 5.12 -2.88
N GLU A 64 -5.63 5.24 -4.17
CA GLU A 64 -6.82 4.74 -4.84
C GLU A 64 -6.42 3.75 -5.92
N GLY A 65 -7.08 2.60 -5.98
CA GLY A 65 -6.86 1.63 -7.03
C GLY A 65 -7.34 2.17 -8.38
N VAL A 66 -6.57 1.92 -9.46
CA VAL A 66 -6.98 2.31 -10.81
C VAL A 66 -8.06 1.37 -11.32
N ASP A 67 -7.89 0.07 -11.10
CA ASP A 67 -8.76 -0.97 -11.64
C ASP A 67 -9.72 -1.58 -10.59
N VAL A 68 -9.68 -1.06 -9.37
CA VAL A 68 -10.50 -1.56 -8.27
C VAL A 68 -11.05 -0.41 -7.43
N ALA A 69 -12.28 -0.55 -6.97
CA ALA A 69 -12.92 0.43 -6.10
C ALA A 69 -12.41 0.34 -4.65
N TYR A 70 -11.11 0.51 -4.46
CA TYR A 70 -10.49 0.51 -3.14
C TYR A 70 -9.67 1.78 -2.93
N LYS A 71 -9.86 2.42 -1.80
CA LYS A 71 -9.20 3.66 -1.42
C LYS A 71 -8.81 3.60 0.06
N ALA A 72 -7.58 3.97 0.37
CA ALA A 72 -7.08 4.04 1.73
C ALA A 72 -6.29 5.33 1.96
N LYS A 73 -6.35 5.82 3.19
CA LYS A 73 -5.52 6.93 3.66
C LYS A 73 -4.25 6.36 4.26
N VAL A 74 -3.10 6.93 3.90
CA VAL A 74 -1.81 6.46 4.38
C VAL A 74 -0.83 7.63 4.52
N THR A 75 0.09 7.50 5.47
CA THR A 75 1.20 8.43 5.66
C THR A 75 2.36 8.09 4.73
N VAL A 76 3.01 9.09 4.16
CA VAL A 76 4.14 8.93 3.24
C VAL A 76 5.48 8.95 3.98
N THR A 77 6.36 8.04 3.61
CA THR A 77 7.79 8.09 3.90
C THR A 77 8.55 8.37 2.61
N VAL A 78 9.20 9.51 2.53
CA VAL A 78 10.01 9.89 1.37
C VAL A 78 11.39 9.23 1.47
N THR A 79 11.73 8.41 0.48
CA THR A 79 12.98 7.62 0.51
C THR A 79 13.50 7.32 -0.90
N LYS A 80 14.83 7.26 -1.05
CA LYS A 80 15.50 6.85 -2.30
C LYS A 80 15.48 5.34 -2.53
N LYS A 81 14.95 4.55 -1.59
CA LYS A 81 14.87 3.09 -1.73
C LYS A 81 13.81 2.63 -2.74
N VAL A 82 12.99 3.54 -3.22
CA VAL A 82 11.94 3.28 -4.22
C VAL A 82 12.28 4.06 -5.49
N ILE A 83 12.16 3.42 -6.64
CA ILE A 83 12.38 4.05 -7.94
C ILE A 83 11.23 5.01 -8.28
N ALA A 84 11.54 6.07 -9.03
CA ALA A 84 10.52 7.02 -9.50
C ALA A 84 9.45 6.31 -10.36
N GLY A 85 8.20 6.75 -10.22
CA GLY A 85 7.04 6.12 -10.85
C GLY A 85 6.49 4.91 -10.10
N SER A 86 7.14 4.49 -9.01
CA SER A 86 6.66 3.41 -8.13
C SER A 86 6.51 3.91 -6.70
N VAL A 87 5.64 3.24 -5.97
CA VAL A 87 5.51 3.38 -4.51
C VAL A 87 5.54 2.00 -3.88
N PHE A 88 6.02 1.92 -2.65
CA PHE A 88 6.14 0.66 -1.95
C PHE A 88 5.38 0.71 -0.63
N ALA A 89 4.70 -0.38 -0.32
CA ALA A 89 4.14 -0.62 1.01
C ALA A 89 4.36 -2.06 1.45
N PHE A 90 4.58 -2.27 2.74
CA PHE A 90 4.58 -3.63 3.25
C PHE A 90 3.17 -4.22 3.14
N GLY A 91 3.08 -5.39 2.53
CA GLY A 91 1.82 -6.12 2.39
C GLY A 91 1.20 -6.39 3.76
N PHE A 92 -0.11 -6.24 3.86
CA PHE A 92 -0.85 -6.36 5.12
C PHE A 92 -0.41 -5.38 6.21
N SER A 93 0.13 -4.22 5.84
CA SER A 93 0.53 -3.22 6.83
C SER A 93 -0.67 -2.56 7.55
N GLY A 94 -1.88 -2.87 7.15
CA GLY A 94 -3.12 -2.33 7.72
C GLY A 94 -4.29 -2.42 6.77
N GLY A 95 -5.20 -1.44 6.84
CA GLY A 95 -6.35 -1.36 5.95
C GLY A 95 -7.41 -2.43 6.16
N VAL A 96 -7.44 -3.06 7.33
CA VAL A 96 -8.43 -4.08 7.68
C VAL A 96 -9.79 -3.44 7.87
N ARG A 97 -10.82 -4.05 7.26
CA ARG A 97 -12.21 -3.56 7.29
C ARG A 97 -13.19 -4.43 8.08
N THR A 98 -12.70 -5.45 8.76
CA THR A 98 -13.57 -6.31 9.57
C THR A 98 -14.13 -5.52 10.76
N LYS A 99 -15.45 -5.38 10.84
CA LYS A 99 -16.12 -4.57 11.86
C LYS A 99 -15.66 -4.90 13.29
N THR A 100 -15.46 -6.18 13.59
CA THR A 100 -15.01 -6.64 14.91
C THR A 100 -13.63 -6.07 15.26
N LEU A 101 -12.66 -6.14 14.35
CA LEU A 101 -11.29 -5.65 14.60
C LEU A 101 -11.21 -4.12 14.59
N VAL A 102 -11.97 -3.47 13.70
CA VAL A 102 -11.95 -2.01 13.57
C VAL A 102 -12.55 -1.31 14.79
N ASN A 103 -13.48 -1.94 15.49
CA ASN A 103 -14.16 -1.35 16.64
C ASN A 103 -13.50 -1.70 17.98
N ASP A 104 -12.53 -2.61 18.01
CA ASP A 104 -11.78 -2.93 19.22
C ASP A 104 -10.61 -1.96 19.40
N PRO A 105 -10.55 -1.20 20.53
CA PRO A 105 -9.46 -0.24 20.77
C PRO A 105 -8.07 -0.89 20.75
N ARG A 106 -7.95 -2.16 21.10
CA ARG A 106 -6.68 -2.91 21.07
C ARG A 106 -6.12 -3.06 19.67
N PHE A 107 -6.98 -2.98 18.65
CA PHE A 107 -6.62 -3.13 17.24
C PHE A 107 -6.80 -1.83 16.44
N ALA A 108 -6.84 -0.68 17.11
CA ALA A 108 -7.00 0.63 16.43
C ALA A 108 -5.96 0.84 15.31
N PHE A 109 -4.75 0.31 15.49
CA PHE A 109 -3.66 0.37 14.53
C PHE A 109 -3.94 -0.33 13.19
N VAL A 110 -4.88 -1.28 13.11
CA VAL A 110 -5.22 -1.96 11.84
C VAL A 110 -5.95 -1.06 10.85
N LYS A 111 -6.41 0.12 11.29
CA LYS A 111 -7.00 1.15 10.42
C LYS A 111 -5.93 1.89 9.61
N GLU A 112 -4.71 1.92 10.10
CA GLU A 112 -3.59 2.61 9.47
C GLU A 112 -2.93 1.73 8.41
N GLY A 113 -2.30 2.36 7.42
CA GLY A 113 -1.62 1.67 6.35
C GLY A 113 -2.58 1.13 5.28
N ILE A 114 -2.05 0.29 4.43
CA ILE A 114 -2.78 -0.29 3.30
C ILE A 114 -2.68 -1.81 3.27
N ASN A 115 -3.69 -2.44 2.72
CA ASN A 115 -3.64 -3.84 2.33
C ASN A 115 -3.44 -3.92 0.82
N SER A 116 -2.22 -4.25 0.39
CA SER A 116 -1.86 -4.29 -1.03
C SER A 116 -2.69 -5.27 -1.86
N HIS A 117 -3.19 -6.33 -1.25
CA HIS A 117 -4.02 -7.33 -1.95
C HIS A 117 -5.36 -6.78 -2.44
N TRP A 118 -5.91 -5.76 -1.79
CA TRP A 118 -7.13 -5.13 -2.27
C TRP A 118 -6.93 -4.37 -3.59
N TYR A 119 -5.71 -3.90 -3.87
CA TYR A 119 -5.38 -3.25 -5.13
C TYR A 119 -5.06 -4.24 -6.23
N ALA A 120 -4.62 -5.44 -5.89
CA ALA A 120 -4.18 -6.46 -6.84
C ALA A 120 -5.32 -7.33 -7.40
N LYS A 121 -6.58 -7.07 -7.07
CA LYS A 121 -7.72 -7.91 -7.43
C LYS A 121 -7.85 -8.20 -8.95
N GLY A 122 -7.41 -7.28 -9.79
CA GLY A 122 -7.43 -7.43 -11.25
C GLY A 122 -6.18 -8.09 -11.84
N TYR A 123 -5.18 -8.43 -11.02
CA TYR A 123 -3.84 -8.87 -11.46
C TYR A 123 -3.51 -10.26 -10.92
N ALA A 124 -4.47 -11.18 -10.99
CA ALA A 124 -4.21 -12.58 -10.63
C ALA A 124 -3.31 -13.26 -11.67
N GLU A 125 -2.37 -14.04 -11.20
CA GLU A 125 -1.54 -14.88 -12.07
C GLU A 125 -2.42 -16.01 -12.66
N PRO A 126 -2.45 -16.18 -14.00
CA PRO A 126 -3.46 -17.04 -14.66
C PRO A 126 -3.38 -18.53 -14.32
N LEU A 127 -2.21 -19.04 -13.96
CA LEU A 127 -2.00 -20.45 -13.69
C LEU A 127 -2.33 -20.85 -12.25
N THR A 128 -1.94 -20.02 -11.30
CA THR A 128 -2.10 -20.31 -9.86
C THR A 128 -3.21 -19.52 -9.21
N GLY A 129 -3.73 -18.48 -9.88
CA GLY A 129 -4.67 -17.53 -9.28
C GLY A 129 -4.04 -16.65 -8.20
N GLY A 130 -2.72 -16.71 -8.02
CA GLY A 130 -2.01 -15.89 -7.05
C GLY A 130 -2.09 -14.40 -7.41
N LEU A 131 -2.39 -13.55 -6.43
CA LEU A 131 -2.42 -12.10 -6.65
C LEU A 131 -1.02 -11.56 -6.88
N ALA A 132 -0.87 -10.69 -7.88
CA ALA A 132 0.37 -9.99 -8.12
C ALA A 132 0.77 -9.10 -6.93
N ASN A 133 2.08 -8.96 -6.69
CA ASN A 133 2.62 -8.06 -5.67
C ASN A 133 2.73 -6.61 -6.18
N ASN A 134 2.08 -6.29 -7.29
CA ASN A 134 2.03 -4.96 -7.88
C ASN A 134 0.63 -4.65 -8.41
N ALA A 135 0.28 -3.38 -8.41
CA ALA A 135 -0.99 -2.88 -8.92
C ALA A 135 -0.82 -1.42 -9.37
N ALA A 136 -1.68 -0.95 -10.24
CA ALA A 136 -1.76 0.46 -10.57
C ALA A 136 -2.57 1.20 -9.50
N VAL A 137 -2.01 2.29 -8.98
CA VAL A 137 -2.66 3.15 -7.98
C VAL A 137 -2.54 4.61 -8.35
N ARG A 138 -3.54 5.39 -7.98
CA ARG A 138 -3.54 6.85 -8.07
C ARG A 138 -3.32 7.43 -6.68
N ILE A 139 -2.45 8.44 -6.59
CA ILE A 139 -2.12 9.08 -5.32
C ILE A 139 -2.58 10.53 -5.36
N THR A 140 -3.36 10.91 -4.35
CA THR A 140 -3.88 12.26 -4.19
C THR A 140 -3.46 12.80 -2.81
N PRO A 141 -2.73 13.92 -2.75
CA PRO A 141 -2.39 14.57 -1.50
C PRO A 141 -3.64 14.97 -0.72
N ILE A 142 -3.62 14.79 0.60
CA ILE A 142 -4.63 15.35 1.49
C ILE A 142 -4.08 16.71 1.93
N LYS A 143 -4.74 17.77 1.48
CA LYS A 143 -4.41 19.12 1.96
C LYS A 143 -4.85 19.22 3.41
N ALA A 144 -3.94 19.67 4.26
CA ALA A 144 -4.24 20.05 5.63
C ALA A 144 -5.14 21.29 5.66
#